data_2282e05d67a766f66e1925be67019f2b
#
_entry.id   2282e05d67a766f66e1925be67019f2b
#
_cell.length_a   1.000
_cell.length_b   1.000
_cell.length_c   1.000
_cell.angle_alpha   90.00
_cell.angle_beta   90.00
_cell.angle_gamma   90.00
#
_symmetry.space_group_name_H-M   'P 1'
#
loop_
_entity.id
_entity.type
_entity.pdbx_description
1 polymer ?
#
loop_
_entity_poly.entity_id
_entity_poly.type
_entity_poly.pdbx_seq_one_letter_code
_entity_poly.pdbx_strand_id
1 'polypeptide(L)'
;MDLDTWRQSLWAEALGENFKHLSEAVYKEWIELRYKILVVDPDVRDMLVDLRKVYNLALITNGTSRAQWEKVNKLNLALLFDLIIVSGDYPWEKPDPNIFLDACRRLWVAPRQVIMIGDKLETDILGAVQSNLGGSIWTPREDSPAREPEDPEPSAVVRDMSDLQYAICRVEEKLNAEMQCPNSNELLNAVKYLGS
;
A
#
# COMPACT_ATOMS: atom_id res chain seq x y z
N MET A 1 27.35 -4.39 3.88
CA MET A 1 27.41 -4.61 2.41
C MET A 1 26.38 -3.66 1.82
N ASP A 2 26.72 -2.90 0.80
CA ASP A 2 25.73 -2.04 0.12
C ASP A 2 24.81 -2.87 -0.78
N LEU A 3 23.69 -2.26 -1.21
CA LEU A 3 22.63 -2.95 -1.96
C LEU A 3 23.11 -3.48 -3.32
N ASP A 4 23.99 -2.72 -3.99
CA ASP A 4 24.49 -3.10 -5.31
C ASP A 4 25.45 -4.28 -5.21
N THR A 5 26.38 -4.26 -4.25
CA THR A 5 27.27 -5.38 -3.95
C THR A 5 26.48 -6.63 -3.56
N TRP A 6 25.43 -6.48 -2.76
CA TRP A 6 24.54 -7.59 -2.39
C TRP A 6 23.82 -8.18 -3.61
N ARG A 7 23.25 -7.34 -4.45
CA ARG A 7 22.58 -7.79 -5.70
C ARG A 7 23.54 -8.49 -6.65
N GLN A 8 24.76 -7.94 -6.81
CA GLN A 8 25.81 -8.59 -7.62
C GLN A 8 26.20 -9.96 -7.07
N SER A 9 26.28 -10.11 -5.73
CA SER A 9 26.57 -11.41 -5.13
C SER A 9 25.47 -12.44 -5.41
N LEU A 10 24.19 -12.03 -5.42
CA LEU A 10 23.09 -12.91 -5.81
C LEU A 10 23.18 -13.33 -7.28
N TRP A 11 23.56 -12.41 -8.17
CA TRP A 11 23.82 -12.75 -9.56
C TRP A 11 25.00 -13.71 -9.73
N ALA A 12 26.06 -13.50 -8.95
CA ALA A 12 27.21 -14.41 -8.97
C ALA A 12 26.83 -15.83 -8.50
N GLU A 13 25.99 -15.94 -7.50
CA GLU A 13 25.45 -17.21 -7.01
C GLU A 13 24.55 -17.90 -8.06
N ALA A 14 23.59 -17.13 -8.62
CA ALA A 14 22.66 -17.64 -9.64
C ALA A 14 23.35 -18.11 -10.91
N LEU A 15 24.43 -17.44 -11.34
CA LEU A 15 25.21 -17.81 -12.52
C LEU A 15 26.11 -19.04 -12.31
N GLY A 16 26.39 -19.37 -11.05
CA GLY A 16 27.27 -20.49 -10.70
C GLY A 16 28.74 -20.26 -11.09
N GLU A 17 29.61 -21.17 -10.70
CA GLU A 17 31.07 -21.01 -10.86
C GLU A 17 31.54 -20.78 -12.31
N ASN A 18 30.86 -21.39 -13.28
CA ASN A 18 31.25 -21.27 -14.69
C ASN A 18 31.01 -19.88 -15.27
N PHE A 19 30.02 -19.15 -14.79
CA PHE A 19 29.60 -17.85 -15.34
C PHE A 19 29.69 -16.71 -14.34
N LYS A 20 30.18 -16.96 -13.12
CA LYS A 20 30.31 -15.97 -12.05
C LYS A 20 31.05 -14.69 -12.46
N HIS A 21 32.00 -14.81 -13.39
CA HIS A 21 32.75 -13.68 -13.94
C HIS A 21 31.87 -12.70 -14.72
N LEU A 22 30.64 -13.08 -15.12
CA LEU A 22 29.68 -12.22 -15.81
C LEU A 22 28.74 -11.47 -14.87
N SER A 23 28.79 -11.72 -13.56
CA SER A 23 27.82 -11.20 -12.59
C SER A 23 27.69 -9.68 -12.60
N GLU A 24 28.81 -8.96 -12.75
CA GLU A 24 28.81 -7.50 -12.83
C GLU A 24 28.11 -7.00 -14.12
N ALA A 25 28.41 -7.60 -15.26
CA ALA A 25 27.81 -7.24 -16.53
C ALA A 25 26.29 -7.53 -16.56
N VAL A 26 25.90 -8.71 -16.05
CA VAL A 26 24.49 -9.10 -15.94
C VAL A 26 23.74 -8.18 -14.97
N TYR A 27 24.35 -7.85 -13.83
CA TYR A 27 23.74 -6.92 -12.88
C TYR A 27 23.54 -5.53 -13.50
N LYS A 28 24.53 -5.02 -14.22
CA LYS A 28 24.43 -3.71 -14.88
C LYS A 28 23.31 -3.69 -15.92
N GLU A 29 23.23 -4.68 -16.77
CA GLU A 29 22.17 -4.82 -17.76
C GLU A 29 20.79 -4.93 -17.08
N TRP A 30 20.69 -5.77 -16.04
CA TRP A 30 19.46 -5.93 -15.28
C TRP A 30 18.98 -4.62 -14.65
N ILE A 31 19.87 -3.83 -14.05
CA ILE A 31 19.48 -2.58 -13.40
C ILE A 31 19.04 -1.51 -14.43
N GLU A 32 19.68 -1.49 -15.60
CA GLU A 32 19.30 -0.61 -16.69
C GLU A 32 17.92 -0.96 -17.24
N LEU A 33 17.66 -2.25 -17.50
CA LEU A 33 16.35 -2.74 -17.94
C LEU A 33 15.27 -2.49 -16.88
N ARG A 34 15.56 -2.80 -15.63
CA ARG A 34 14.67 -2.53 -14.51
C ARG A 34 14.22 -1.07 -14.49
N TYR A 35 15.13 -0.11 -14.67
CA TYR A 35 14.81 1.31 -14.62
C TYR A 35 14.08 1.83 -15.87
N LYS A 36 14.18 1.12 -16.99
CA LYS A 36 13.36 1.41 -18.17
C LYS A 36 11.91 0.97 -17.99
N ILE A 37 11.69 -0.17 -17.32
CA ILE A 37 10.37 -0.77 -17.12
C ILE A 37 9.67 -0.16 -15.89
N LEU A 38 10.45 0.20 -14.86
CA LEU A 38 9.91 0.77 -13.62
C LEU A 38 9.48 2.22 -13.87
N VAL A 39 8.24 2.38 -14.30
CA VAL A 39 7.61 3.69 -14.56
C VAL A 39 6.22 3.72 -13.91
N VAL A 40 5.73 4.89 -13.56
CA VAL A 40 4.32 5.09 -13.23
C VAL A 40 3.59 5.35 -14.53
N ASP A 41 2.58 4.53 -14.81
CA ASP A 41 1.73 4.71 -15.98
C ASP A 41 1.18 6.15 -16.00
N PRO A 42 1.18 6.85 -17.17
CA PRO A 42 0.69 8.22 -17.27
C PRO A 42 -0.73 8.40 -16.77
N ASP A 43 -1.65 7.48 -17.10
CA ASP A 43 -3.05 7.56 -16.68
C ASP A 43 -3.18 7.40 -15.17
N VAL A 44 -2.38 6.49 -14.57
CA VAL A 44 -2.30 6.33 -13.10
C VAL A 44 -1.71 7.57 -12.45
N ARG A 45 -0.71 8.20 -13.06
CA ARG A 45 -0.13 9.45 -12.55
C ARG A 45 -1.16 10.57 -12.53
N ASP A 46 -1.89 10.75 -13.61
CA ASP A 46 -2.91 11.79 -13.75
C ASP A 46 -4.05 11.55 -12.76
N MET A 47 -4.48 10.30 -12.60
CA MET A 47 -5.45 9.91 -11.57
C MET A 47 -4.98 10.24 -10.16
N LEU A 48 -3.72 9.95 -9.80
CA LEU A 48 -3.16 10.30 -8.48
C LEU A 48 -3.11 11.81 -8.26
N VAL A 49 -2.76 12.59 -9.30
CA VAL A 49 -2.79 14.06 -9.25
C VAL A 49 -4.21 14.57 -8.99
N ASP A 50 -5.22 13.99 -9.62
CA ASP A 50 -6.61 14.38 -9.42
C ASP A 50 -7.12 13.98 -8.03
N LEU A 51 -6.82 12.76 -7.58
CA LEU A 51 -7.16 12.30 -6.22
C LEU A 51 -6.54 13.19 -5.15
N ARG A 52 -5.31 13.65 -5.35
CA ARG A 52 -4.60 14.51 -4.40
C ARG A 52 -5.24 15.90 -4.22
N LYS A 53 -6.11 16.34 -5.14
CA LYS A 53 -6.88 17.59 -4.99
C LYS A 53 -7.98 17.47 -3.93
N VAL A 54 -8.39 16.25 -3.61
CA VAL A 54 -9.53 15.94 -2.73
C VAL A 54 -9.11 15.17 -1.48
N TYR A 55 -8.10 14.30 -1.61
CA TYR A 55 -7.63 13.41 -0.54
C TYR A 55 -6.18 13.66 -0.18
N ASN A 56 -5.80 13.35 1.06
CA ASN A 56 -4.40 13.14 1.42
C ASN A 56 -3.99 11.73 0.95
N LEU A 57 -2.92 11.64 0.18
CA LEU A 57 -2.43 10.37 -0.33
C LEU A 57 -1.22 9.89 0.47
N ALA A 58 -1.30 8.69 1.02
CA ALA A 58 -0.18 8.02 1.69
C ALA A 58 0.26 6.77 0.93
N LEU A 59 1.57 6.59 0.80
CA LEU A 59 2.18 5.35 0.31
C LEU A 59 2.80 4.59 1.49
N ILE A 60 2.36 3.35 1.72
CA ILE A 60 2.96 2.43 2.69
C ILE A 60 3.52 1.24 1.93
N THR A 61 4.84 1.04 1.97
CA THR A 61 5.50 -0.04 1.23
C THR A 61 6.36 -0.91 2.13
N ASN A 62 6.14 -2.25 2.05
CA ASN A 62 7.00 -3.22 2.74
C ASN A 62 8.30 -3.44 1.97
N GLY A 63 9.37 -3.64 2.73
CA GLY A 63 10.69 -3.99 2.24
C GLY A 63 11.82 -3.16 2.86
N THR A 64 13.05 -3.51 2.49
CA THR A 64 14.23 -2.84 3.03
C THR A 64 14.26 -1.36 2.67
N SER A 65 14.65 -0.50 3.62
CA SER A 65 14.70 0.95 3.48
C SER A 65 15.32 1.38 2.15
N ARG A 66 16.57 0.98 1.91
CA ARG A 66 17.34 1.40 0.72
C ARG A 66 16.66 1.02 -0.59
N ALA A 67 16.12 -0.22 -0.70
CA ALA A 67 15.52 -0.69 -1.94
C ALA A 67 14.18 0.00 -2.25
N GLN A 68 13.41 0.35 -1.22
CA GLN A 68 12.15 1.06 -1.43
C GLN A 68 12.38 2.56 -1.70
N TRP A 69 13.30 3.21 -0.98
CA TRP A 69 13.66 4.60 -1.27
C TRP A 69 14.27 4.78 -2.67
N GLU A 70 15.02 3.79 -3.16
CA GLU A 70 15.49 3.78 -4.55
C GLU A 70 14.33 3.88 -5.54
N LYS A 71 13.26 3.08 -5.34
CA LYS A 71 12.05 3.15 -6.19
C LYS A 71 11.30 4.48 -6.03
N VAL A 72 11.10 4.93 -4.79
CA VAL A 72 10.44 6.21 -4.48
C VAL A 72 11.12 7.36 -5.22
N ASN A 73 12.44 7.42 -5.16
CA ASN A 73 13.23 8.47 -5.81
C ASN A 73 13.21 8.32 -7.34
N LYS A 74 13.38 7.12 -7.86
CA LYS A 74 13.39 6.84 -9.31
C LYS A 74 12.05 7.20 -9.97
N LEU A 75 10.95 6.92 -9.30
CA LEU A 75 9.59 7.19 -9.79
C LEU A 75 9.09 8.58 -9.42
N ASN A 76 9.89 9.39 -8.69
CA ASN A 76 9.49 10.70 -8.17
C ASN A 76 8.17 10.66 -7.37
N LEU A 77 7.96 9.61 -6.57
CA LEU A 77 6.69 9.40 -5.85
C LEU A 77 6.42 10.48 -4.80
N ALA A 78 7.46 11.15 -4.29
CA ALA A 78 7.28 12.27 -3.36
C ALA A 78 6.47 13.44 -3.95
N LEU A 79 6.35 13.52 -5.28
CA LEU A 79 5.50 14.52 -5.94
C LEU A 79 4.02 14.11 -5.98
N LEU A 80 3.73 12.83 -5.79
CA LEU A 80 2.38 12.25 -5.91
C LEU A 80 1.72 11.94 -4.56
N PHE A 81 2.52 11.79 -3.50
CA PHE A 81 2.03 11.40 -2.17
C PHE A 81 2.39 12.46 -1.13
N ASP A 82 1.48 12.70 -0.18
CA ASP A 82 1.67 13.62 0.95
C ASP A 82 2.47 12.98 2.08
N LEU A 83 2.43 11.64 2.15
CA LEU A 83 3.18 10.85 3.11
C LEU A 83 3.72 9.58 2.45
N ILE A 84 4.99 9.25 2.73
CA ILE A 84 5.61 7.98 2.31
C ILE A 84 6.17 7.30 3.55
N ILE A 85 5.78 6.03 3.75
CA ILE A 85 6.25 5.15 4.81
C ILE A 85 6.87 3.91 4.17
N VAL A 86 8.15 3.71 4.44
CA VAL A 86 8.89 2.51 4.06
C VAL A 86 9.08 1.65 5.30
N SER A 87 8.55 0.44 5.32
CA SER A 87 8.58 -0.42 6.52
C SER A 87 9.98 -0.69 7.06
N GLY A 88 10.99 -0.70 6.18
CA GLY A 88 12.39 -0.87 6.57
C GLY A 88 12.96 0.24 7.46
N ASP A 89 12.25 1.36 7.63
CA ASP A 89 12.61 2.47 8.53
C ASP A 89 11.89 2.36 9.88
N TYR A 90 11.06 1.34 10.07
CA TYR A 90 10.18 1.15 11.23
C TYR A 90 10.35 -0.24 11.83
N PRO A 91 9.97 -0.44 13.09
CA PRO A 91 9.94 -1.77 13.70
C PRO A 91 8.74 -2.62 13.24
N TRP A 92 7.86 -2.06 12.41
CA TRP A 92 6.63 -2.68 11.92
C TRP A 92 6.58 -2.70 10.40
N GLU A 93 5.89 -3.72 9.86
CA GLU A 93 5.53 -3.79 8.45
C GLU A 93 4.07 -4.23 8.31
N LYS A 94 3.46 -4.00 7.14
CA LYS A 94 2.10 -4.49 6.88
C LYS A 94 2.07 -6.03 6.99
N PRO A 95 1.10 -6.65 7.67
CA PRO A 95 -0.18 -6.10 8.10
C PRO A 95 -0.23 -5.50 9.52
N ASP A 96 0.90 -5.30 10.22
CA ASP A 96 0.88 -4.77 11.59
C ASP A 96 0.11 -3.43 11.65
N PRO A 97 -0.93 -3.31 12.51
CA PRO A 97 -1.75 -2.10 12.62
C PRO A 97 -0.95 -0.83 12.93
N ASN A 98 0.18 -0.94 13.61
CA ASN A 98 0.96 0.22 14.01
C ASN A 98 1.44 1.06 12.84
N ILE A 99 1.75 0.42 11.68
CA ILE A 99 2.23 1.17 10.49
C ILE A 99 1.11 2.00 9.86
N PHE A 100 -0.14 1.49 9.87
CA PHE A 100 -1.32 2.19 9.36
C PHE A 100 -1.74 3.31 10.31
N LEU A 101 -1.73 3.03 11.63
CA LEU A 101 -2.07 4.02 12.65
C LEU A 101 -1.04 5.15 12.71
N ASP A 102 0.24 4.88 12.42
CA ASP A 102 1.26 5.92 12.28
C ASP A 102 0.97 6.83 11.09
N ALA A 103 0.54 6.27 9.95
CA ALA A 103 0.10 7.06 8.80
C ALA A 103 -1.09 7.96 9.15
N CYS A 104 -2.12 7.41 9.78
CA CYS A 104 -3.29 8.16 10.23
C CYS A 104 -2.90 9.33 11.15
N ARG A 105 -2.03 9.08 12.13
CA ARG A 105 -1.56 10.10 13.07
C ARG A 105 -0.81 11.22 12.37
N ARG A 106 0.09 10.91 11.43
CA ARG A 106 0.87 11.90 10.67
C ARG A 106 0.02 12.74 9.74
N LEU A 107 -1.04 12.15 9.17
CA LEU A 107 -1.98 12.88 8.32
C LEU A 107 -3.11 13.55 9.09
N TRP A 108 -3.14 13.41 10.43
CA TRP A 108 -4.18 13.98 11.29
C TRP A 108 -5.60 13.53 10.93
N VAL A 109 -5.75 12.27 10.57
CA VAL A 109 -7.03 11.65 10.22
C VAL A 109 -7.36 10.50 11.16
N ALA A 110 -8.65 10.27 11.40
CA ALA A 110 -9.08 9.08 12.13
C ALA A 110 -8.99 7.82 11.22
N PRO A 111 -8.65 6.63 11.75
CA PRO A 111 -8.59 5.40 10.95
C PRO A 111 -9.85 5.17 10.10
N ARG A 112 -11.03 5.43 10.65
CA ARG A 112 -12.31 5.28 9.93
C ARG A 112 -12.49 6.24 8.73
N GLN A 113 -11.62 7.23 8.57
CA GLN A 113 -11.61 8.16 7.43
C GLN A 113 -10.64 7.72 6.33
N VAL A 114 -9.99 6.57 6.48
CA VAL A 114 -8.94 6.09 5.58
C VAL A 114 -9.42 4.86 4.83
N ILE A 115 -9.16 4.85 3.52
CA ILE A 115 -9.36 3.69 2.66
C ILE A 115 -7.99 3.17 2.25
N MET A 116 -7.72 1.89 2.52
CA MET A 116 -6.52 1.21 2.04
C MET A 116 -6.77 0.66 0.64
N ILE A 117 -5.83 0.89 -0.27
CA ILE A 117 -5.85 0.34 -1.63
C ILE A 117 -4.57 -0.48 -1.79
N GLY A 118 -4.69 -1.76 -2.16
CA GLY A 118 -3.53 -2.61 -2.30
C GLY A 118 -3.79 -3.91 -3.03
N ASP A 119 -2.71 -4.56 -3.46
CA ASP A 119 -2.76 -5.78 -4.28
C ASP A 119 -2.71 -7.08 -3.45
N LYS A 120 -2.34 -7.00 -2.17
CA LYS A 120 -2.14 -8.17 -1.31
C LYS A 120 -3.18 -8.29 -0.22
N LEU A 121 -3.93 -9.38 -0.23
CA LEU A 121 -4.93 -9.68 0.81
C LEU A 121 -4.28 -9.80 2.19
N GLU A 122 -3.18 -10.54 2.29
CA GLU A 122 -2.50 -10.87 3.54
C GLU A 122 -1.76 -9.70 4.21
N THR A 123 -1.50 -8.62 3.49
CA THR A 123 -0.79 -7.46 4.06
C THR A 123 -1.61 -6.19 4.00
N ASP A 124 -2.20 -5.87 2.85
CA ASP A 124 -2.90 -4.61 2.64
C ASP A 124 -4.31 -4.66 3.21
N ILE A 125 -5.09 -5.66 2.78
CA ILE A 125 -6.49 -5.78 3.17
C ILE A 125 -6.59 -6.25 4.62
N LEU A 126 -5.80 -7.25 5.02
CA LEU A 126 -5.75 -7.70 6.41
C LEU A 126 -5.33 -6.57 7.35
N GLY A 127 -4.30 -5.80 6.97
CA GLY A 127 -3.84 -4.66 7.77
C GLY A 127 -4.89 -3.56 7.89
N ALA A 128 -5.66 -3.29 6.84
CA ALA A 128 -6.77 -2.34 6.89
C ALA A 128 -7.86 -2.79 7.88
N VAL A 129 -8.23 -4.07 7.84
CA VAL A 129 -9.22 -4.67 8.77
C VAL A 129 -8.71 -4.60 10.20
N GLN A 130 -7.48 -5.05 10.46
CA GLN A 130 -6.88 -5.05 11.81
C GLN A 130 -6.68 -3.65 12.39
N SER A 131 -6.49 -2.66 11.52
CA SER A 131 -6.34 -1.25 11.93
C SER A 131 -7.66 -0.50 12.06
N ASN A 132 -8.80 -1.17 11.83
CA ASN A 132 -10.13 -0.57 11.79
C ASN A 132 -10.20 0.66 10.86
N LEU A 133 -9.56 0.55 9.67
CA LEU A 133 -9.70 1.58 8.66
C LEU A 133 -11.15 1.65 8.15
N GLY A 134 -11.52 2.78 7.57
CA GLY A 134 -12.87 2.98 7.05
C GLY A 134 -13.24 2.00 5.93
N GLY A 135 -12.26 1.62 5.11
CA GLY A 135 -12.50 0.65 4.05
C GLY A 135 -11.21 0.12 3.45
N SER A 136 -11.37 -0.86 2.56
CA SER A 136 -10.27 -1.41 1.78
C SER A 136 -10.71 -1.75 0.36
N ILE A 137 -9.84 -1.48 -0.61
CA ILE A 137 -10.06 -1.82 -2.01
C ILE A 137 -8.92 -2.75 -2.44
N TRP A 138 -9.28 -3.95 -2.83
CA TRP A 138 -8.32 -4.91 -3.35
C TRP A 138 -8.15 -4.73 -4.86
N THR A 139 -6.90 -4.56 -5.29
CA THR A 139 -6.52 -4.43 -6.71
C THR A 139 -5.66 -5.63 -7.12
N PRO A 140 -6.28 -6.83 -7.32
CA PRO A 140 -5.52 -8.04 -7.65
C PRO A 140 -4.75 -7.88 -8.94
N ARG A 141 -3.53 -8.41 -8.98
CA ARG A 141 -2.77 -8.55 -10.20
C ARG A 141 -3.33 -9.68 -11.05
N GLU A 142 -2.97 -9.74 -12.33
CA GLU A 142 -3.42 -10.80 -13.23
C GLU A 142 -3.06 -12.21 -12.73
N ASP A 143 -1.90 -12.34 -12.07
CA ASP A 143 -1.40 -13.58 -11.49
C ASP A 143 -1.84 -13.84 -10.04
N SER A 144 -2.66 -12.96 -9.46
CA SER A 144 -3.17 -13.14 -8.10
C SER A 144 -4.10 -14.34 -8.02
N PRO A 145 -3.95 -15.20 -6.98
CA PRO A 145 -4.90 -16.28 -6.74
C PRO A 145 -6.31 -15.73 -6.46
N ALA A 146 -7.31 -16.56 -6.66
CA ALA A 146 -8.66 -16.23 -6.24
C ALA A 146 -8.70 -16.11 -4.71
N ARG A 147 -9.53 -15.20 -4.20
CA ARG A 147 -9.75 -15.06 -2.75
C ARG A 147 -10.43 -16.31 -2.20
N GLU A 148 -9.87 -16.85 -1.12
CA GLU A 148 -10.45 -17.96 -0.36
C GLU A 148 -11.42 -17.43 0.71
N PRO A 149 -12.32 -18.26 1.26
CA PRO A 149 -13.28 -17.84 2.29
C PRO A 149 -12.63 -17.30 3.57
N GLU A 150 -11.43 -17.75 3.91
CA GLU A 150 -10.66 -17.36 5.10
C GLU A 150 -9.90 -16.03 4.89
N ASP A 151 -9.75 -15.59 3.66
CA ASP A 151 -9.08 -14.33 3.35
C ASP A 151 -9.89 -13.12 3.82
N PRO A 152 -9.23 -12.02 4.19
CA PRO A 152 -9.91 -10.80 4.59
C PRO A 152 -10.81 -10.28 3.45
N GLU A 153 -12.02 -9.82 3.81
CA GLU A 153 -12.98 -9.32 2.84
C GLU A 153 -12.74 -7.84 2.56
N PRO A 154 -12.41 -7.45 1.31
CA PRO A 154 -12.27 -6.06 0.93
C PRO A 154 -13.65 -5.39 0.78
N SER A 155 -13.72 -4.07 0.98
CA SER A 155 -14.95 -3.28 0.74
C SER A 155 -15.32 -3.22 -0.74
N ALA A 156 -14.32 -3.31 -1.63
CA ALA A 156 -14.48 -3.39 -3.08
C ALA A 156 -13.28 -4.12 -3.72
N VAL A 157 -13.49 -4.62 -4.94
CA VAL A 157 -12.43 -5.22 -5.78
C VAL A 157 -12.36 -4.46 -7.10
N VAL A 158 -11.18 -4.02 -7.47
CA VAL A 158 -10.91 -3.28 -8.72
C VAL A 158 -9.84 -4.03 -9.51
N ARG A 159 -10.18 -4.47 -10.72
CA ARG A 159 -9.26 -5.16 -11.62
C ARG A 159 -8.71 -4.24 -12.70
N ASP A 160 -9.46 -3.22 -13.10
CA ASP A 160 -9.04 -2.18 -14.00
C ASP A 160 -8.86 -0.87 -13.21
N MET A 161 -7.67 -0.29 -13.27
CA MET A 161 -7.36 0.94 -12.52
C MET A 161 -8.25 2.14 -12.94
N SER A 162 -8.85 2.10 -14.12
CA SER A 162 -9.83 3.12 -14.55
C SER A 162 -11.10 3.15 -13.67
N ASP A 163 -11.44 2.03 -13.02
CA ASP A 163 -12.59 1.91 -12.12
C ASP A 163 -12.30 2.37 -10.68
N LEU A 164 -11.03 2.67 -10.36
CA LEU A 164 -10.61 2.93 -8.98
C LEU A 164 -11.31 4.14 -8.37
N GLN A 165 -11.42 5.25 -9.09
CA GLN A 165 -12.10 6.45 -8.58
C GLN A 165 -13.57 6.18 -8.27
N TYR A 166 -14.25 5.42 -9.13
CA TYR A 166 -15.64 5.03 -8.88
C TYR A 166 -15.75 4.13 -7.64
N ALA A 167 -14.84 3.18 -7.48
CA ALA A 167 -14.81 2.29 -6.31
C ALA A 167 -14.57 3.08 -5.00
N ILE A 168 -13.68 4.07 -5.01
CA ILE A 168 -13.45 4.97 -3.86
C ILE A 168 -14.76 5.68 -3.48
N CYS A 169 -15.44 6.33 -4.43
CA CYS A 169 -16.71 7.00 -4.18
C CYS A 169 -17.76 6.05 -3.58
N ARG A 170 -17.86 4.82 -4.09
CA ARG A 170 -18.81 3.83 -3.57
C ARG A 170 -18.51 3.37 -2.15
N VAL A 171 -17.22 3.24 -1.80
CA VAL A 171 -16.83 2.91 -0.43
C VAL A 171 -17.10 4.10 0.51
N GLU A 172 -16.81 5.32 0.09
CA GLU A 172 -17.13 6.54 0.87
C GLU A 172 -18.64 6.71 1.12
N GLU A 173 -19.47 6.48 0.12
CA GLU A 173 -20.94 6.55 0.29
C GLU A 173 -21.41 5.61 1.39
N LYS A 174 -20.89 4.37 1.43
CA LYS A 174 -21.21 3.39 2.48
C LYS A 174 -20.74 3.87 3.86
N LEU A 175 -19.51 4.35 3.95
CA LEU A 175 -18.96 4.87 5.20
C LEU A 175 -19.76 6.05 5.74
N ASN A 176 -20.14 6.98 4.88
CA ASN A 176 -20.94 8.14 5.27
C ASN A 176 -22.36 7.73 5.72
N ALA A 177 -22.97 6.73 5.07
CA ALA A 177 -24.25 6.19 5.48
C ALA A 177 -24.19 5.51 6.87
N GLU A 178 -23.13 4.74 7.14
CA GLU A 178 -22.90 4.09 8.43
C GLU A 178 -22.65 5.11 9.56
N MET A 179 -21.92 6.20 9.28
CA MET A 179 -21.69 7.27 10.26
C MET A 179 -22.94 8.09 10.56
N GLN A 180 -23.89 8.18 9.63
CA GLN A 180 -25.14 8.92 9.82
C GLN A 180 -26.24 8.10 10.52
N CYS A 181 -26.11 6.76 10.54
CA CYS A 181 -26.96 5.84 11.30
C CYS A 181 -26.17 5.21 12.44
N PRO A 182 -25.93 5.89 13.58
CA PRO A 182 -25.28 5.27 14.72
C PRO A 182 -26.14 4.11 15.20
N ASN A 183 -25.58 2.90 15.18
CA ASN A 183 -26.22 1.70 15.68
C ASN A 183 -26.73 1.92 17.09
N SER A 184 -27.99 1.59 17.36
CA SER A 184 -28.67 1.74 18.65
C SER A 184 -27.92 1.14 19.85
N ASN A 185 -26.94 0.28 19.62
CA ASN A 185 -26.07 -0.34 20.63
C ASN A 185 -24.93 0.58 21.13
N GLU A 186 -24.46 1.54 20.36
CA GLU A 186 -23.47 2.52 20.83
C GLU A 186 -24.13 3.62 21.69
N LEU A 187 -25.37 3.98 21.39
CA LEU A 187 -26.16 4.89 22.22
C LEU A 187 -26.48 4.31 23.59
N LEU A 188 -26.72 3.01 23.70
CA LEU A 188 -26.94 2.31 24.98
C LEU A 188 -25.68 2.29 25.87
N ASN A 189 -24.49 2.23 25.29
CA ASN A 189 -23.24 2.29 26.04
C ASN A 189 -22.89 3.72 26.46
N ALA A 190 -23.18 4.74 25.64
CA ALA A 190 -22.95 6.15 26.00
C ALA A 190 -23.88 6.59 27.15
N VAL A 191 -25.12 6.10 27.20
CA VAL A 191 -26.08 6.40 28.28
C VAL A 191 -25.66 5.70 29.60
N LYS A 192 -24.97 4.56 29.58
CA LYS A 192 -24.46 3.89 30.78
C LYS A 192 -23.28 4.62 31.45
N TYR A 193 -22.55 5.45 30.72
CA TYR A 193 -21.42 6.23 31.27
C TYR A 193 -21.83 7.61 31.83
N LEU A 194 -23.05 8.09 31.56
CA LEU A 194 -23.58 9.36 32.07
C LEU A 194 -24.46 9.19 33.32
N GLY A 195 -24.64 7.98 33.83
CA GLY A 195 -25.52 7.64 34.94
C GLY A 195 -24.83 7.02 36.16
N SER A 196 -23.51 7.22 36.36
CA SER A 196 -22.80 6.78 37.58
C SER A 196 -21.91 7.88 38.15
#